data_c6ad42b6c6e6d941bdd45a46803c26ae
#
_entry.id   c6ad42b6c6e6d941bdd45a46803c26ae
#
_cell.length_a   1.000
_cell.length_b   1.000
_cell.length_c   1.000
_cell.angle_alpha   90.00
_cell.angle_beta   90.00
_cell.angle_gamma   90.00
#
_symmetry.space_group_name_H-M   'P 1'
#
loop_
_entity.id
_entity.type
_entity.pdbx_description
1 polymer ?
#
loop_
_entity_poly.entity_id
_entity_poly.type
_entity_poly.pdbx_seq_one_letter_code
_entity_poly.pdbx_strand_id
1 'polypeptide(L)'
;MPQQFENPANITVHIETTAKEILDDFRDSPIDVLITGVGTGGHITACAEVLKKEWPELKVFAVEPTLSPVISGGQPGPHPIQGIGAGFIPANLHTDAIDGVIQVDPNEAKEMARRAAREEGLLIGISSGATLAAIAQKLKELPAGLRILGFNYDTGERYLSVPDFLPE
;
A
#
# COMPACT_ATOMS: atom_id res chain seq x y z
N MET A 1 9.23 24.20 0.54
CA MET A 1 8.27 23.07 0.70
C MET A 1 9.01 21.88 1.32
N PRO A 2 8.36 20.99 2.08
CA PRO A 2 9.03 19.85 2.74
C PRO A 2 9.62 18.81 1.79
N GLN A 3 9.31 18.85 0.47
CA GLN A 3 9.82 17.93 -0.56
C GLN A 3 9.57 16.46 -0.23
N GLN A 4 8.33 16.12 0.10
CA GLN A 4 7.94 14.80 0.64
C GLN A 4 8.34 13.60 -0.23
N PHE A 5 8.54 13.79 -1.54
CA PHE A 5 8.93 12.73 -2.46
C PHE A 5 10.44 12.50 -2.55
N GLU A 6 11.24 13.43 -2.00
CA GLU A 6 12.70 13.44 -2.11
C GLU A 6 13.39 13.54 -0.75
N ASN A 7 12.72 14.13 0.25
CA ASN A 7 13.29 14.35 1.57
C ASN A 7 13.46 13.01 2.33
N PRO A 8 14.69 12.60 2.66
CA PRO A 8 14.95 11.35 3.35
C PRO A 8 14.36 11.30 4.78
N ALA A 9 14.00 12.44 5.37
CA ALA A 9 13.27 12.45 6.63
C ALA A 9 11.95 11.69 6.58
N ASN A 10 11.35 11.55 5.40
CA ASN A 10 10.16 10.73 5.17
C ASN A 10 10.45 9.24 5.45
N ILE A 11 11.58 8.72 5.00
CA ILE A 11 12.02 7.35 5.29
C ILE A 11 12.39 7.23 6.77
N THR A 12 13.17 8.17 7.29
CA THR A 12 13.68 8.16 8.66
C THR A 12 12.55 8.06 9.68
N VAL A 13 11.49 8.85 9.54
CA VAL A 13 10.37 8.81 10.50
C VAL A 13 9.70 7.43 10.53
N HIS A 14 9.52 6.78 9.39
CA HIS A 14 8.94 5.44 9.33
C HIS A 14 9.89 4.36 9.87
N ILE A 15 11.21 4.54 9.73
CA ILE A 15 12.20 3.66 10.39
C ILE A 15 12.09 3.77 11.92
N GLU A 16 11.93 4.99 12.42
CA GLU A 16 11.93 5.29 13.85
C GLU A 16 10.60 4.99 14.54
N THR A 17 9.48 4.97 13.81
CA THR A 17 8.13 4.77 14.33
C THR A 17 7.46 3.54 13.71
N THR A 18 6.85 3.66 12.54
CA THR A 18 5.98 2.65 11.92
C THR A 18 6.61 1.25 11.86
N ALA A 19 7.86 1.16 11.41
CA ALA A 19 8.52 -0.13 11.30
C ALA A 19 8.77 -0.78 12.66
N LYS A 20 9.08 0.02 13.70
CA LYS A 20 9.24 -0.47 15.07
C LYS A 20 7.91 -0.92 15.68
N GLU A 21 6.85 -0.17 15.46
CA GLU A 21 5.49 -0.53 15.88
C GLU A 21 5.08 -1.88 15.28
N ILE A 22 5.34 -2.09 13.99
CA ILE A 22 5.08 -3.39 13.33
C ILE A 22 5.92 -4.51 13.96
N LEU A 23 7.21 -4.28 14.21
CA LEU A 23 8.07 -5.28 14.86
C LEU A 23 7.57 -5.63 16.26
N ASP A 24 7.13 -4.64 17.03
CA ASP A 24 6.64 -4.86 18.38
C ASP A 24 5.30 -5.62 18.38
N ASP A 25 4.37 -5.25 17.50
CA ASP A 25 3.04 -5.86 17.40
C ASP A 25 3.11 -7.31 16.88
N PHE A 26 4.07 -7.62 16.00
CA PHE A 26 4.20 -8.92 15.36
C PHE A 26 5.41 -9.73 15.85
N ARG A 27 6.04 -9.35 16.97
CA ARG A 27 7.25 -9.99 17.52
C ARG A 27 7.11 -11.50 17.67
N ASP A 28 6.02 -11.95 18.30
CA ASP A 28 5.76 -13.36 18.59
C ASP A 28 5.10 -14.10 17.42
N SER A 29 4.81 -13.38 16.34
CA SER A 29 4.03 -13.91 15.24
C SER A 29 4.33 -13.13 13.95
N PRO A 30 5.55 -13.28 13.40
CA PRO A 30 6.02 -12.52 12.24
C PRO A 30 5.09 -12.54 11.05
N ILE A 31 5.09 -11.47 10.28
CA ILE A 31 4.37 -11.40 9.01
C ILE A 31 5.21 -12.03 7.89
N ASP A 32 4.54 -12.69 6.95
CA ASP A 32 5.18 -13.32 5.79
C ASP A 32 5.17 -12.39 4.58
N VAL A 33 4.14 -11.56 4.47
CA VAL A 33 3.95 -10.67 3.31
C VAL A 33 3.49 -9.29 3.77
N LEU A 34 4.11 -8.25 3.25
CA LEU A 34 3.69 -6.86 3.37
C LEU A 34 3.17 -6.37 2.01
N ILE A 35 1.95 -5.85 1.95
CA ILE A 35 1.37 -5.26 0.74
C ILE A 35 0.90 -3.84 1.06
N THR A 36 1.44 -2.85 0.35
CA THR A 36 1.14 -1.44 0.63
C THR A 36 1.21 -0.56 -0.61
N GLY A 37 0.36 0.46 -0.65
CA GLY A 37 0.32 1.47 -1.72
C GLY A 37 1.53 2.40 -1.69
N VAL A 38 1.95 2.85 -2.86
CA VAL A 38 3.08 3.77 -3.00
C VAL A 38 2.60 5.18 -3.34
N GLY A 39 2.69 6.08 -2.35
CA GLY A 39 2.58 7.53 -2.55
C GLY A 39 3.97 8.15 -2.63
N THR A 40 4.56 8.51 -1.48
CA THR A 40 5.92 9.08 -1.41
C THR A 40 7.03 8.04 -1.50
N GLY A 41 6.74 6.78 -1.27
CA GLY A 41 7.72 5.68 -1.22
C GLY A 41 8.40 5.48 0.14
N GLY A 42 8.41 6.49 1.01
CA GLY A 42 9.16 6.42 2.28
C GLY A 42 8.64 5.36 3.23
N HIS A 43 7.33 5.17 3.33
CA HIS A 43 6.70 4.16 4.17
C HIS A 43 7.13 2.73 3.77
N ILE A 44 6.93 2.35 2.51
CA ILE A 44 7.26 1.00 2.04
C ILE A 44 8.76 0.72 2.10
N THR A 45 9.60 1.71 1.75
CA THR A 45 11.05 1.61 1.82
C THR A 45 11.50 1.33 3.26
N ALA A 46 11.08 2.17 4.21
CA ALA A 46 11.45 2.02 5.60
C ALA A 46 10.99 0.68 6.18
N CYS A 47 9.74 0.29 5.95
CA CYS A 47 9.20 -0.98 6.42
C CYS A 47 9.96 -2.17 5.79
N ALA A 48 10.22 -2.14 4.47
CA ALA A 48 10.96 -3.21 3.81
C ALA A 48 12.38 -3.36 4.38
N GLU A 49 13.11 -2.26 4.49
CA GLU A 49 14.51 -2.29 4.96
C GLU A 49 14.65 -2.70 6.43
N VAL A 50 13.73 -2.29 7.28
CA VAL A 50 13.76 -2.63 8.71
C VAL A 50 13.26 -4.04 8.95
N LEU A 51 12.08 -4.37 8.41
CA LEU A 51 11.44 -5.66 8.69
C LEU A 51 12.21 -6.84 8.08
N LYS A 52 12.79 -6.69 6.87
CA LYS A 52 13.61 -7.74 6.25
C LYS A 52 14.91 -8.04 7.01
N LYS A 53 15.40 -7.14 7.87
CA LYS A 53 16.53 -7.42 8.75
C LYS A 53 16.18 -8.42 9.86
N GLU A 54 14.97 -8.31 10.39
CA GLU A 54 14.45 -9.19 11.44
C GLU A 54 13.78 -10.45 10.85
N TRP A 55 13.10 -10.29 9.72
CA TRP A 55 12.38 -11.34 9.01
C TRP A 55 12.88 -11.46 7.56
N PRO A 56 14.02 -12.16 7.31
CA PRO A 56 14.68 -12.22 5.99
C PRO A 56 13.81 -12.82 4.88
N GLU A 57 12.85 -13.66 5.22
CA GLU A 57 11.93 -14.28 4.25
C GLU A 57 10.71 -13.40 3.91
N LEU A 58 10.55 -12.26 4.56
CA LEU A 58 9.45 -11.33 4.31
C LEU A 58 9.41 -10.90 2.84
N LYS A 59 8.23 -11.03 2.22
CA LYS A 59 7.97 -10.52 0.88
C LYS A 59 7.24 -9.19 0.94
N VAL A 60 7.71 -8.21 0.19
CA VAL A 60 7.15 -6.85 0.16
C VAL A 60 6.67 -6.51 -1.24
N PHE A 61 5.38 -6.18 -1.38
CA PHE A 61 4.78 -5.80 -2.64
C PHE A 61 4.25 -4.37 -2.60
N ALA A 62 4.64 -3.60 -3.62
CA ALA A 62 4.10 -2.26 -3.86
C ALA A 62 2.76 -2.35 -4.60
N VAL A 63 1.83 -1.45 -4.28
CA VAL A 63 0.55 -1.32 -5.01
C VAL A 63 0.55 -0.01 -5.80
N GLU A 64 0.21 -0.11 -7.08
CA GLU A 64 0.03 1.04 -7.97
C GLU A 64 -1.25 0.92 -8.81
N PRO A 65 -1.81 2.04 -9.31
CA PRO A 65 -2.97 1.99 -10.19
C PRO A 65 -2.64 1.43 -11.57
N THR A 66 -3.50 0.59 -12.16
CA THR A 66 -3.39 0.10 -13.55
C THR A 66 -3.31 1.23 -14.57
N LEU A 67 -3.96 2.38 -14.28
CA LEU A 67 -3.97 3.56 -15.15
C LEU A 67 -2.70 4.41 -15.07
N SER A 68 -1.81 4.16 -14.11
CA SER A 68 -0.55 4.88 -13.92
C SER A 68 0.55 3.94 -13.40
N PRO A 69 0.90 2.85 -14.14
CA PRO A 69 1.75 1.77 -13.64
C PRO A 69 3.24 2.08 -13.81
N VAL A 70 3.70 3.23 -13.30
CA VAL A 70 5.07 3.74 -13.54
C VAL A 70 6.15 2.93 -12.82
N ILE A 71 5.84 2.31 -11.68
CA ILE A 71 6.81 1.47 -10.95
C ILE A 71 7.05 0.18 -11.74
N SER A 72 6.02 -0.34 -12.41
CA SER A 72 6.11 -1.48 -13.34
C SER A 72 6.68 -1.14 -14.72
N GLY A 73 7.14 0.11 -14.94
CA GLY A 73 7.72 0.56 -16.23
C GLY A 73 6.70 1.04 -17.27
N GLY A 74 5.43 1.21 -16.90
CA GLY A 74 4.39 1.78 -17.75
C GLY A 74 4.38 3.31 -17.77
N GLN A 75 3.41 3.89 -18.48
CA GLN A 75 3.26 5.33 -18.63
C GLN A 75 2.40 5.92 -17.49
N PRO A 76 2.70 7.15 -17.04
CA PRO A 76 1.84 7.86 -16.11
C PRO A 76 0.50 8.22 -16.75
N GLY A 77 -0.57 8.19 -15.96
CA GLY A 77 -1.90 8.56 -16.40
C GLY A 77 -2.78 9.04 -15.24
N PRO A 78 -3.88 9.77 -15.53
CA PRO A 78 -4.83 10.18 -14.51
C PRO A 78 -5.61 8.98 -13.97
N HIS A 79 -5.83 8.94 -12.66
CA HIS A 79 -6.59 7.90 -11.99
C HIS A 79 -7.27 8.44 -10.73
N PRO A 80 -8.39 7.84 -10.28
CA PRO A 80 -9.15 8.32 -9.14
C PRO A 80 -8.66 7.77 -7.77
N ILE A 81 -7.63 6.93 -7.71
CA ILE A 81 -7.10 6.42 -6.45
C ILE A 81 -6.20 7.48 -5.82
N GLN A 82 -6.73 8.30 -4.94
CA GLN A 82 -5.97 9.35 -4.27
C GLN A 82 -4.96 8.74 -3.27
N GLY A 83 -3.81 9.39 -3.11
CA GLY A 83 -2.77 9.04 -2.14
C GLY A 83 -1.68 8.11 -2.65
N ILE A 84 -1.91 7.37 -3.74
CA ILE A 84 -0.91 6.52 -4.41
C ILE A 84 -0.79 6.87 -5.89
N GLY A 85 0.23 6.33 -6.58
CA GLY A 85 0.37 6.51 -8.02
C GLY A 85 0.72 7.95 -8.43
N ALA A 86 1.82 8.50 -7.93
CA ALA A 86 2.24 9.90 -8.17
C ALA A 86 2.54 10.24 -9.64
N GLY A 87 2.56 9.27 -10.55
CA GLY A 87 2.90 9.46 -11.96
C GLY A 87 4.40 9.50 -12.25
N PHE A 88 5.22 9.26 -11.24
CA PHE A 88 6.68 9.12 -11.33
C PHE A 88 7.17 8.20 -10.22
N ILE A 89 8.40 7.72 -10.31
CA ILE A 89 9.05 6.94 -9.22
C ILE A 89 9.66 7.93 -8.23
N PRO A 90 9.17 8.00 -6.97
CA PRO A 90 9.72 8.90 -5.96
C PRO A 90 11.16 8.55 -5.60
N ALA A 91 11.99 9.54 -5.29
CA ALA A 91 13.36 9.31 -4.81
C ALA A 91 13.39 8.52 -3.47
N ASN A 92 12.33 8.64 -2.67
CA ASN A 92 12.17 7.87 -1.43
C ASN A 92 11.70 6.42 -1.63
N LEU A 93 11.46 5.98 -2.87
CA LEU A 93 11.15 4.57 -3.18
C LEU A 93 12.43 3.82 -3.57
N HIS A 94 12.93 2.97 -2.69
CA HIS A 94 14.03 2.07 -2.99
C HIS A 94 13.46 0.79 -3.63
N THR A 95 13.49 0.73 -4.94
CA THR A 95 12.86 -0.36 -5.71
C THR A 95 13.52 -1.72 -5.51
N ASP A 96 14.78 -1.75 -5.10
CA ASP A 96 15.53 -2.95 -4.75
C ASP A 96 15.10 -3.55 -3.40
N ALA A 97 14.41 -2.79 -2.56
CA ALA A 97 13.87 -3.29 -1.29
C ALA A 97 12.54 -4.05 -1.46
N ILE A 98 11.85 -3.93 -2.61
CA ILE A 98 10.56 -4.56 -2.87
C ILE A 98 10.70 -5.83 -3.73
N ASP A 99 9.84 -6.82 -3.51
CA ASP A 99 9.85 -8.12 -4.22
C ASP A 99 8.95 -8.11 -5.46
N GLY A 100 8.10 -7.10 -5.61
CA GLY A 100 7.25 -6.95 -6.80
C GLY A 100 6.22 -5.83 -6.68
N VAL A 101 5.48 -5.66 -7.75
CA VAL A 101 4.45 -4.62 -7.88
C VAL A 101 3.13 -5.25 -8.27
N ILE A 102 2.05 -4.83 -7.63
CA ILE A 102 0.68 -5.28 -7.91
C ILE A 102 -0.10 -4.09 -8.47
N GLN A 103 -0.61 -4.25 -9.67
CA GLN A 103 -1.45 -3.23 -10.30
C GLN A 103 -2.92 -3.46 -9.94
N VAL A 104 -3.61 -2.39 -9.55
CA VAL A 104 -5.01 -2.46 -9.14
C VAL A 104 -5.87 -1.52 -9.98
N ASP A 105 -6.98 -2.07 -10.48
CA ASP A 105 -7.99 -1.28 -11.18
C ASP A 105 -8.74 -0.37 -10.20
N PRO A 106 -9.01 0.90 -10.54
CA PRO A 106 -9.74 1.83 -9.67
C PRO A 106 -11.13 1.36 -9.25
N ASN A 107 -11.83 0.61 -10.10
CA ASN A 107 -13.15 0.09 -9.75
C ASN A 107 -13.04 -1.06 -8.74
N GLU A 108 -12.01 -1.92 -8.86
CA GLU A 108 -11.72 -2.94 -7.85
C GLU A 108 -11.38 -2.30 -6.50
N ALA A 109 -10.58 -1.21 -6.50
CA ALA A 109 -10.25 -0.47 -5.29
C ALA A 109 -11.51 0.09 -4.60
N LYS A 110 -12.41 0.73 -5.36
CA LYS A 110 -13.68 1.24 -4.83
C LYS A 110 -14.57 0.11 -4.31
N GLU A 111 -14.69 -0.99 -5.05
CA GLU A 111 -15.51 -2.13 -4.62
C GLU A 111 -14.99 -2.76 -3.33
N MET A 112 -13.68 -2.95 -3.19
CA MET A 112 -13.10 -3.47 -1.95
C MET A 112 -13.31 -2.52 -0.77
N ALA A 113 -13.25 -1.22 -0.98
CA ALA A 113 -13.57 -0.24 0.06
C ALA A 113 -15.06 -0.32 0.48
N ARG A 114 -15.98 -0.46 -0.49
CA ARG A 114 -17.41 -0.67 -0.20
C ARG A 114 -17.68 -1.98 0.54
N ARG A 115 -16.99 -3.06 0.14
CA ARG A 115 -17.10 -4.36 0.82
C ARG A 115 -16.60 -4.28 2.25
N ALA A 116 -15.46 -3.64 2.50
CA ALA A 116 -14.95 -3.42 3.85
C ALA A 116 -15.99 -2.71 4.74
N ALA A 117 -16.68 -1.71 4.20
CA ALA A 117 -17.74 -1.02 4.92
C ALA A 117 -18.95 -1.91 5.21
N ARG A 118 -19.40 -2.71 4.23
CA ARG A 118 -20.60 -3.56 4.37
C ARG A 118 -20.36 -4.83 5.17
N GLU A 119 -19.20 -5.45 4.99
CA GLU A 119 -18.90 -6.79 5.52
C GLU A 119 -18.18 -6.71 6.87
N GLU A 120 -17.33 -5.67 7.07
CA GLU A 120 -16.49 -5.54 8.26
C GLU A 120 -16.80 -4.28 9.10
N GLY A 121 -17.70 -3.41 8.64
CA GLY A 121 -18.01 -2.15 9.32
C GLY A 121 -16.89 -1.10 9.23
N LEU A 122 -15.94 -1.26 8.32
CA LEU A 122 -14.78 -0.39 8.13
C LEU A 122 -14.97 0.56 6.95
N LEU A 123 -15.35 1.81 7.22
CA LEU A 123 -15.44 2.85 6.19
C LEU A 123 -14.04 3.38 5.89
N ILE A 124 -13.37 2.78 4.91
CA ILE A 124 -11.99 3.07 4.51
C ILE A 124 -11.90 3.88 3.23
N GLY A 125 -10.76 4.56 3.01
CA GLY A 125 -10.49 5.28 1.78
C GLY A 125 -10.20 4.38 0.57
N ILE A 126 -10.21 4.98 -0.63
CA ILE A 126 -10.05 4.24 -1.91
C ILE A 126 -8.66 3.59 -2.01
N SER A 127 -7.60 4.23 -1.51
CA SER A 127 -6.25 3.64 -1.51
C SER A 127 -6.13 2.43 -0.57
N SER A 128 -6.87 2.44 0.55
CA SER A 128 -7.00 1.26 1.42
C SER A 128 -7.74 0.14 0.71
N GLY A 129 -8.81 0.46 -0.03
CA GLY A 129 -9.49 -0.48 -0.90
C GLY A 129 -8.57 -1.06 -1.98
N ALA A 130 -7.68 -0.25 -2.55
CA ALA A 130 -6.67 -0.73 -3.50
C ALA A 130 -5.70 -1.75 -2.84
N THR A 131 -5.28 -1.50 -1.60
CA THR A 131 -4.47 -2.45 -0.85
C THR A 131 -5.21 -3.77 -0.60
N LEU A 132 -6.49 -3.72 -0.23
CA LEU A 132 -7.32 -4.92 -0.07
C LEU A 132 -7.52 -5.67 -1.40
N ALA A 133 -7.71 -4.97 -2.51
CA ALA A 133 -7.80 -5.58 -3.84
C ALA A 133 -6.49 -6.29 -4.21
N ALA A 134 -5.34 -5.65 -3.98
CA ALA A 134 -4.03 -6.24 -4.19
C ALA A 134 -3.80 -7.49 -3.34
N ILE A 135 -4.21 -7.47 -2.07
CA ILE A 135 -4.18 -8.65 -1.19
C ILE A 135 -5.04 -9.77 -1.78
N ALA A 136 -6.28 -9.47 -2.20
CA ALA A 136 -7.19 -10.46 -2.77
C ALA A 136 -6.66 -11.06 -4.08
N GLN A 137 -5.96 -10.29 -4.91
CA GLN A 137 -5.26 -10.79 -6.09
C GLN A 137 -4.12 -11.73 -5.67
N LYS A 138 -3.28 -11.30 -4.73
CA LYS A 138 -2.08 -12.03 -4.32
C LYS A 138 -2.38 -13.33 -3.58
N LEU A 139 -3.47 -13.39 -2.82
CA LEU A 139 -3.94 -14.61 -2.14
C LEU A 139 -4.18 -15.79 -3.08
N LYS A 140 -4.46 -15.54 -4.37
CA LYS A 140 -4.65 -16.60 -5.37
C LYS A 140 -3.34 -17.30 -5.76
N GLU A 141 -2.21 -16.65 -5.49
CA GLU A 141 -0.87 -17.12 -5.87
C GLU A 141 -0.07 -17.63 -4.67
N LEU A 142 -0.43 -17.21 -3.47
CA LEU A 142 0.29 -17.51 -2.24
C LEU A 142 -0.20 -18.80 -1.59
N PRO A 143 0.69 -19.55 -0.92
CA PRO A 143 0.29 -20.68 -0.08
C PRO A 143 -0.70 -20.26 1.02
N ALA A 144 -1.57 -21.19 1.41
CA ALA A 144 -2.46 -20.96 2.55
C ALA A 144 -1.69 -20.87 3.86
N GLY A 145 -2.22 -20.08 4.81
CA GLY A 145 -1.66 -19.96 6.15
C GLY A 145 -0.65 -18.83 6.35
N LEU A 146 -0.29 -18.11 5.28
CA LEU A 146 0.59 -16.94 5.40
C LEU A 146 -0.13 -15.77 6.06
N ARG A 147 0.63 -15.01 6.85
CA ARG A 147 0.18 -13.78 7.48
C ARG A 147 0.54 -12.59 6.60
N ILE A 148 -0.48 -11.87 6.12
CA ILE A 148 -0.34 -10.73 5.23
C ILE A 148 -0.70 -9.46 6.00
N LEU A 149 0.19 -8.47 6.00
CA LEU A 149 -0.08 -7.13 6.52
C LEU A 149 -0.41 -6.18 5.38
N GLY A 150 -1.54 -5.51 5.47
CA GLY A 150 -1.92 -4.36 4.66
C GLY A 150 -2.26 -3.17 5.54
N PHE A 151 -2.39 -1.98 4.95
CA PHE A 151 -2.67 -0.76 5.69
C PHE A 151 -4.01 -0.15 5.34
N ASN A 152 -4.71 0.33 6.36
CA ASN A 152 -5.78 1.29 6.23
C ASN A 152 -5.19 2.68 6.48
N TYR A 153 -5.09 3.50 5.43
CA TYR A 153 -4.40 4.80 5.48
C TYR A 153 -5.28 5.90 6.03
N ASP A 154 -6.56 5.88 5.67
CA ASP A 154 -7.53 6.90 6.03
C ASP A 154 -8.97 6.40 5.93
N THR A 155 -9.90 7.27 6.26
CA THR A 155 -11.33 6.97 6.35
C THR A 155 -12.08 7.42 5.09
N GLY A 156 -13.18 6.71 4.76
CA GLY A 156 -13.93 6.86 3.52
C GLY A 156 -14.73 8.16 3.40
N GLU A 157 -15.05 8.83 4.52
CA GLU A 157 -15.81 10.08 4.48
C GLU A 157 -15.11 11.22 3.71
N ARG A 158 -13.79 11.13 3.50
CA ARG A 158 -13.01 12.07 2.69
C ARG A 158 -13.32 11.96 1.21
N TYR A 159 -13.94 10.88 0.77
CA TYR A 159 -14.14 10.48 -0.63
C TYR A 159 -15.60 10.46 -1.06
N LEU A 160 -16.53 10.97 -0.24
CA LEU A 160 -17.99 10.98 -0.56
C LEU A 160 -18.33 11.74 -1.85
N SER A 161 -17.48 12.69 -2.26
CA SER A 161 -17.64 13.45 -3.51
C SER A 161 -17.00 12.75 -4.74
N VAL A 162 -16.33 11.63 -4.54
CA VAL A 162 -15.73 10.88 -5.66
C VAL A 162 -16.83 10.10 -6.37
N PRO A 163 -17.01 10.28 -7.70
CA PRO A 163 -18.02 9.54 -8.44
C PRO A 163 -17.88 8.02 -8.25
N ASP A 164 -19.02 7.33 -8.09
CA ASP A 164 -19.11 5.88 -7.94
C ASP A 164 -18.31 5.31 -6.74
N PHE A 165 -17.99 6.13 -5.75
CA PHE A 165 -17.35 5.61 -4.53
C PHE A 165 -18.37 4.93 -3.62
N LEU A 166 -19.50 5.58 -3.39
CA LEU A 166 -20.65 4.96 -2.70
C LEU A 166 -21.78 4.73 -3.71
N PRO A 167 -22.63 3.69 -3.52
CA PRO A 167 -23.83 3.52 -4.31
C PRO A 167 -24.79 4.69 -4.07
N GLU A 168 -25.54 5.08 -5.12
CA GLU A 168 -26.65 6.02 -5.02
C GLU A 168 -27.76 5.49 -4.11
#